data_2c6978ee3c0001a8e30ef2964359129e
#
_entry.id   2c6978ee3c0001a8e30ef2964359129e
#
_cell.length_a   1.000
_cell.length_b   1.000
_cell.length_c   1.000
_cell.angle_alpha   90.00
_cell.angle_beta   90.00
_cell.angle_gamma   90.00
#
_symmetry.space_group_name_H-M   'P 1'
#
loop_
_entity.id
_entity.type
_entity.pdbx_description
1 polymer ?
#
loop_
_entity_poly.entity_id
_entity_poly.type
_entity_poly.pdbx_seq_one_letter_code
_entity_poly.pdbx_strand_id
1 'polypeptide(L)'
;MYLCYIDESGVPEIGFGTSHFVLVGLSIEAWDWKHQDRAVTVVKRRFGLMNAEIHTGWMTRRYMEQEKIANFNTLDWNQRRAQAQSERDNQLVRVAALKGPKKAQELRKAFRKTDPYLHLTLEERMNCLREVADLIGSWGNTRLFSEAIDKTSFGATPPPIPPREEAFTHVVNRFERYLVDIGGPQTIGLLAHDHDDTSASRLTQLMRQFHVSGTMWGNITRIIETPFFVDSQLTVGVQLADLCAYAIRRFCENGETDLFNRVYPRAHRVAGRAVGVRHYARGKHCACTICNNH
;
A
#
# COMPACT_ATOMS: atom_id res chain seq x y z
N MET A 1 21.73 -8.29 -1.71
CA MET A 1 21.08 -7.09 -1.11
C MET A 1 19.60 -7.11 -1.43
N TYR A 2 18.77 -6.76 -0.47
CA TYR A 2 17.31 -6.73 -0.57
C TYR A 2 16.78 -5.32 -0.32
N LEU A 3 15.78 -4.90 -1.09
CA LEU A 3 15.03 -3.68 -0.90
C LEU A 3 13.66 -4.04 -0.32
N CYS A 4 13.30 -3.46 0.81
CA CYS A 4 11.98 -3.64 1.41
C CYS A 4 11.22 -2.31 1.29
N TYR A 5 10.22 -2.29 0.40
CA TYR A 5 9.36 -1.12 0.19
C TYR A 5 8.22 -1.16 1.19
N ILE A 6 8.06 -0.06 1.91
CA ILE A 6 7.10 0.04 3.01
C ILE A 6 6.04 1.06 2.66
N ASP A 7 4.77 0.65 2.85
CA ASP A 7 3.63 1.53 2.77
C ASP A 7 2.51 1.07 3.70
N GLU A 8 1.54 1.94 3.96
CA GLU A 8 0.46 1.71 4.90
C GLU A 8 -0.93 1.86 4.26
N SER A 9 -1.91 1.19 4.84
CA SER A 9 -3.32 1.36 4.47
C SER A 9 -4.20 1.46 5.70
N GLY A 10 -5.07 2.44 5.70
CA GLY A 10 -5.91 2.77 6.86
C GLY A 10 -5.33 3.90 7.68
N VAL A 11 -6.11 4.36 8.67
CA VAL A 11 -5.75 5.45 9.58
C VAL A 11 -5.23 4.83 10.88
N PRO A 12 -4.05 5.22 11.41
CA PRO A 12 -3.47 4.57 12.60
C PRO A 12 -4.20 4.94 13.90
N GLU A 13 -4.93 6.06 13.94
CA GLU A 13 -5.62 6.53 15.13
C GLU A 13 -6.77 5.58 15.54
N ILE A 14 -6.83 5.26 16.85
CA ILE A 14 -7.89 4.43 17.42
C ILE A 14 -9.22 5.19 17.43
N GLY A 15 -10.29 4.53 17.01
CA GLY A 15 -11.65 5.09 16.99
C GLY A 15 -11.95 5.98 15.77
N PHE A 16 -11.01 6.15 14.84
CA PHE A 16 -11.20 6.99 13.65
C PHE A 16 -10.99 6.21 12.36
N GLY A 17 -11.72 6.62 11.33
CA GLY A 17 -11.53 6.15 9.96
C GLY A 17 -11.80 4.65 9.78
N THR A 18 -10.78 3.90 9.39
CA THR A 18 -10.83 2.46 9.10
C THR A 18 -10.83 1.61 10.36
N SER A 19 -11.42 0.40 10.32
CA SER A 19 -11.36 -0.54 11.46
C SER A 19 -9.98 -1.16 11.65
N HIS A 20 -9.22 -1.27 10.56
CA HIS A 20 -7.86 -1.80 10.58
C HIS A 20 -6.83 -0.76 10.13
N PHE A 21 -5.66 -0.86 10.71
CA PHE A 21 -4.42 -0.24 10.22
C PHE A 21 -3.49 -1.35 9.76
N VAL A 22 -2.97 -1.23 8.56
CA VAL A 22 -2.08 -2.23 7.95
C VAL A 22 -0.81 -1.56 7.47
N LEU A 23 0.33 -2.05 7.91
CA LEU A 23 1.63 -1.72 7.36
C LEU A 23 2.18 -2.93 6.60
N VAL A 24 2.71 -2.69 5.43
CA VAL A 24 3.32 -3.69 4.57
C VAL A 24 4.78 -3.37 4.32
N GLY A 25 5.62 -4.40 4.30
CA GLY A 25 6.94 -4.40 3.70
C GLY A 25 6.96 -5.41 2.54
N LEU A 26 7.18 -4.94 1.33
CA LEU A 26 7.36 -5.76 0.14
C LEU A 26 8.85 -5.85 -0.19
N SER A 27 9.47 -7.01 0.10
CA SER A 27 10.89 -7.22 -0.14
C SER A 27 11.14 -7.82 -1.50
N ILE A 28 12.05 -7.21 -2.24
CA ILE A 28 12.56 -7.71 -3.51
C ILE A 28 14.09 -7.81 -3.47
N GLU A 29 14.64 -8.75 -4.21
CA GLU A 29 16.08 -8.80 -4.44
C GLU A 29 16.52 -7.67 -5.38
N ALA A 30 17.58 -6.95 -5.03
CA ALA A 30 18.01 -5.78 -5.79
C ALA A 30 18.33 -6.09 -7.27
N TRP A 31 18.75 -7.33 -7.57
CA TRP A 31 19.03 -7.78 -8.94
C TRP A 31 17.77 -7.92 -9.78
N ASP A 32 16.62 -8.25 -9.17
CA ASP A 32 15.34 -8.43 -9.85
C ASP A 32 14.63 -7.10 -10.08
N TRP A 33 15.03 -6.03 -9.37
CA TRP A 33 14.35 -4.73 -9.39
C TRP A 33 14.05 -4.22 -10.80
N LYS A 34 15.08 -4.24 -11.69
CA LYS A 34 14.93 -3.71 -13.05
C LYS A 34 13.95 -4.54 -13.91
N HIS A 35 13.91 -5.84 -13.68
CA HIS A 35 12.97 -6.72 -14.36
C HIS A 35 11.53 -6.46 -13.88
N GLN A 36 11.34 -6.34 -12.58
CA GLN A 36 10.04 -6.08 -11.97
C GLN A 36 9.48 -4.72 -12.34
N ASP A 37 10.31 -3.67 -12.31
CA ASP A 37 9.96 -2.32 -12.75
C ASP A 37 9.49 -2.29 -14.22
N ARG A 38 10.23 -2.99 -15.10
CA ARG A 38 9.83 -3.12 -16.50
C ARG A 38 8.50 -3.84 -16.68
N ALA A 39 8.27 -4.91 -15.92
CA ALA A 39 7.01 -5.67 -16.00
C ALA A 39 5.82 -4.78 -15.59
N VAL A 40 5.93 -4.02 -14.51
CA VAL A 40 4.90 -3.04 -14.10
C VAL A 40 4.73 -1.94 -15.16
N THR A 41 5.82 -1.45 -15.73
CA THR A 41 5.78 -0.44 -16.81
C THR A 41 5.00 -0.94 -18.04
N VAL A 42 5.13 -2.23 -18.40
CA VAL A 42 4.35 -2.83 -19.48
C VAL A 42 2.85 -2.83 -19.17
N VAL A 43 2.47 -3.17 -17.95
CA VAL A 43 1.05 -3.08 -17.51
C VAL A 43 0.58 -1.63 -17.59
N LYS A 44 1.30 -0.68 -16.97
CA LYS A 44 0.95 0.74 -17.00
C LYS A 44 0.74 1.26 -18.43
N ARG A 45 1.58 0.85 -19.38
CA ARG A 45 1.47 1.25 -20.78
C ARG A 45 0.16 0.79 -21.41
N ARG A 46 -0.28 -0.45 -21.14
CA ARG A 46 -1.55 -0.98 -21.67
C ARG A 46 -2.77 -0.19 -21.22
N PHE A 47 -2.71 0.42 -20.07
CA PHE A 47 -3.80 1.24 -19.51
C PHE A 47 -3.56 2.75 -19.70
N GLY A 48 -2.57 3.18 -20.50
CA GLY A 48 -2.28 4.60 -20.72
C GLY A 48 -1.76 5.33 -19.48
N LEU A 49 -1.13 4.62 -18.53
CA LEU A 49 -0.68 5.11 -17.22
C LEU A 49 0.84 5.24 -17.11
N MET A 50 1.58 5.40 -18.23
CA MET A 50 3.06 5.40 -18.24
C MET A 50 3.68 6.31 -17.18
N ASN A 51 3.17 7.53 -17.04
CA ASN A 51 3.69 8.55 -16.14
C ASN A 51 2.80 8.75 -14.90
N ALA A 52 1.83 7.86 -14.69
CA ALA A 52 0.94 7.93 -13.54
C ALA A 52 1.45 7.04 -12.40
N GLU A 53 1.22 7.46 -11.19
CA GLU A 53 1.34 6.61 -10.01
C GLU A 53 0.29 5.49 -10.06
N ILE A 54 0.59 4.29 -9.57
CA ILE A 54 -0.43 3.29 -9.22
C ILE A 54 -0.81 3.54 -7.77
N HIS A 55 -1.89 4.28 -7.56
CA HIS A 55 -2.40 4.52 -6.21
C HIS A 55 -3.75 3.82 -6.05
N THR A 56 -3.74 2.72 -5.31
CA THR A 56 -4.87 1.79 -5.21
C THR A 56 -6.13 2.47 -4.69
N GLY A 57 -6.01 3.30 -3.64
CA GLY A 57 -7.13 4.00 -3.05
C GLY A 57 -7.80 5.00 -4.00
N TRP A 58 -7.09 5.56 -4.99
CA TRP A 58 -7.70 6.41 -6.01
C TRP A 58 -8.29 5.59 -7.15
N MET A 59 -7.64 4.54 -7.58
CA MET A 59 -8.08 3.70 -8.69
C MET A 59 -9.35 2.91 -8.37
N THR A 60 -9.58 2.54 -7.11
CA THR A 60 -10.76 1.77 -6.68
C THR A 60 -12.00 2.63 -6.43
N ARG A 61 -11.89 3.96 -6.44
CA ARG A 61 -13.03 4.86 -6.22
C ARG A 61 -13.90 4.96 -7.45
N ARG A 62 -15.21 5.13 -7.24
CA ARG A 62 -16.11 5.61 -8.28
C ARG A 62 -15.87 7.08 -8.54
N TYR A 63 -15.88 7.49 -9.80
CA TYR A 63 -15.78 8.88 -10.21
C TYR A 63 -17.14 9.38 -10.63
N MET A 64 -17.73 10.24 -9.81
CA MET A 64 -19.09 10.76 -10.00
C MET A 64 -19.28 11.49 -11.32
N GLU A 65 -18.23 12.10 -11.85
CA GLU A 65 -18.24 12.74 -13.17
C GLU A 65 -18.42 11.71 -14.29
N GLN A 66 -17.87 10.50 -14.18
CA GLN A 66 -18.03 9.43 -15.17
C GLN A 66 -19.47 8.88 -15.17
N GLU A 67 -20.10 8.81 -13.99
CA GLU A 67 -21.49 8.31 -13.85
C GLU A 67 -22.53 9.23 -14.51
N LYS A 68 -22.20 10.50 -14.73
CA LYS A 68 -23.08 11.49 -15.38
C LYS A 68 -22.99 11.47 -16.91
N ILE A 69 -22.02 10.78 -17.46
CA ILE A 69 -21.79 10.72 -18.90
C ILE A 69 -22.53 9.51 -19.46
N ALA A 70 -23.50 9.77 -20.34
CA ALA A 70 -24.21 8.69 -21.00
C ALA A 70 -23.27 7.82 -21.82
N ASN A 71 -23.40 6.49 -21.67
CA ASN A 71 -22.63 5.50 -22.44
C ASN A 71 -21.10 5.65 -22.27
N PHE A 72 -20.62 6.15 -21.12
CA PHE A 72 -19.18 6.36 -20.85
C PHE A 72 -18.33 5.16 -21.27
N ASN A 73 -18.78 3.95 -20.98
CA ASN A 73 -18.03 2.72 -21.26
C ASN A 73 -17.86 2.41 -22.75
N THR A 74 -18.67 2.98 -23.64
CA THR A 74 -18.59 2.76 -25.09
C THR A 74 -17.75 3.81 -25.82
N LEU A 75 -17.38 4.88 -25.15
CA LEU A 75 -16.53 5.93 -25.68
C LEU A 75 -15.07 5.48 -25.75
N ASP A 76 -14.29 6.03 -26.67
CA ASP A 76 -12.82 5.88 -26.66
C ASP A 76 -12.17 6.69 -25.53
N TRP A 77 -10.90 6.43 -25.25
CA TRP A 77 -10.17 7.06 -24.14
C TRP A 77 -10.10 8.59 -24.25
N ASN A 78 -9.96 9.15 -25.45
CA ASN A 78 -9.89 10.59 -25.66
C ASN A 78 -11.25 11.23 -25.39
N GLN A 79 -12.31 10.63 -25.88
CA GLN A 79 -13.70 11.07 -25.66
C GLN A 79 -14.05 10.99 -24.16
N ARG A 80 -13.72 9.88 -23.48
CA ARG A 80 -13.93 9.71 -22.04
C ARG A 80 -13.23 10.81 -21.25
N ARG A 81 -11.95 11.04 -21.55
CA ARG A 81 -11.15 12.07 -20.88
C ARG A 81 -11.73 13.46 -21.08
N ALA A 82 -12.06 13.82 -22.32
CA ALA A 82 -12.59 15.13 -22.64
C ALA A 82 -13.94 15.39 -21.96
N GLN A 83 -14.87 14.43 -22.00
CA GLN A 83 -16.19 14.58 -21.39
C GLN A 83 -16.12 14.62 -19.86
N ALA A 84 -15.31 13.74 -19.26
CA ALA A 84 -15.15 13.73 -17.81
C ALA A 84 -14.43 15.00 -17.30
N GLN A 85 -13.49 15.55 -18.07
CA GLN A 85 -12.86 16.83 -17.74
C GLN A 85 -13.86 17.98 -17.82
N SER A 86 -14.70 18.03 -18.86
CA SER A 86 -15.78 19.03 -18.99
C SER A 86 -16.74 18.97 -17.79
N GLU A 87 -17.12 17.77 -17.34
CA GLU A 87 -17.98 17.61 -16.17
C GLU A 87 -17.30 18.09 -14.86
N ARG A 88 -15.98 17.85 -14.71
CA ARG A 88 -15.20 18.41 -13.60
C ARG A 88 -15.14 19.92 -13.60
N ASP A 89 -14.94 20.53 -14.77
CA ASP A 89 -14.90 21.98 -14.92
C ASP A 89 -16.25 22.61 -14.59
N ASN A 90 -17.36 22.02 -15.06
CA ASN A 90 -18.72 22.42 -14.68
C ASN A 90 -18.96 22.31 -13.17
N GLN A 91 -18.46 21.25 -12.54
CA GLN A 91 -18.58 21.07 -11.10
C GLN A 91 -17.75 22.10 -10.33
N LEU A 92 -16.55 22.45 -10.78
CA LEU A 92 -15.72 23.48 -10.17
C LEU A 92 -16.41 24.86 -10.23
N VAL A 93 -16.99 25.23 -11.38
CA VAL A 93 -17.77 26.47 -11.52
C VAL A 93 -18.95 26.49 -10.55
N ARG A 94 -19.73 25.41 -10.50
CA ARG A 94 -20.87 25.28 -9.58
C ARG A 94 -20.45 25.39 -8.11
N VAL A 95 -19.38 24.70 -7.71
CA VAL A 95 -18.88 24.76 -6.33
C VAL A 95 -18.35 26.15 -5.99
N ALA A 96 -17.65 26.80 -6.92
CA ALA A 96 -17.18 28.18 -6.72
C ALA A 96 -18.34 29.15 -6.48
N ALA A 97 -19.43 29.03 -7.26
CA ALA A 97 -20.61 29.88 -7.13
C ALA A 97 -21.40 29.62 -5.83
N LEU A 98 -21.55 28.33 -5.42
CA LEU A 98 -22.41 27.97 -4.28
C LEU A 98 -21.68 27.92 -2.93
N LYS A 99 -20.38 27.54 -2.93
CA LYS A 99 -19.58 27.28 -1.70
C LYS A 99 -18.33 28.13 -1.60
N GLY A 100 -18.08 28.98 -2.58
CA GLY A 100 -16.96 29.90 -2.63
C GLY A 100 -15.66 29.32 -3.21
N PRO A 101 -14.68 30.20 -3.52
CA PRO A 101 -13.46 29.84 -4.25
C PRO A 101 -12.55 28.87 -3.46
N LYS A 102 -12.53 28.94 -2.14
CA LYS A 102 -11.72 28.06 -1.30
C LYS A 102 -12.14 26.59 -1.48
N LYS A 103 -13.45 26.31 -1.48
CA LYS A 103 -13.98 24.95 -1.68
C LYS A 103 -13.76 24.45 -3.11
N ALA A 104 -13.84 25.33 -4.10
CA ALA A 104 -13.47 24.97 -5.47
C ALA A 104 -11.99 24.62 -5.60
N GLN A 105 -11.11 25.32 -4.89
CA GLN A 105 -9.67 25.00 -4.86
C GLN A 105 -9.38 23.65 -4.20
N GLU A 106 -10.04 23.32 -3.07
CA GLU A 106 -9.95 22.00 -2.42
C GLU A 106 -10.37 20.90 -3.39
N LEU A 107 -11.51 21.08 -4.08
CA LEU A 107 -12.01 20.13 -5.07
C LEU A 107 -11.05 19.98 -6.26
N ARG A 108 -10.46 21.08 -6.76
CA ARG A 108 -9.44 21.01 -7.82
C ARG A 108 -8.22 20.22 -7.41
N LYS A 109 -7.75 20.37 -6.16
CA LYS A 109 -6.64 19.54 -5.62
C LYS A 109 -7.03 18.06 -5.58
N ALA A 110 -8.27 17.73 -5.20
CA ALA A 110 -8.75 16.35 -5.20
C ALA A 110 -8.82 15.76 -6.62
N PHE A 111 -9.29 16.53 -7.60
CA PHE A 111 -9.34 16.11 -9.00
C PHE A 111 -7.95 15.81 -9.58
N ARG A 112 -6.93 16.65 -9.30
CA ARG A 112 -5.56 16.42 -9.78
C ARG A 112 -5.02 15.04 -9.43
N LYS A 113 -5.37 14.52 -8.25
CA LYS A 113 -4.95 13.18 -7.81
C LYS A 113 -5.49 12.06 -8.70
N THR A 114 -6.63 12.26 -9.33
CA THR A 114 -7.31 11.25 -10.13
C THR A 114 -7.31 11.55 -11.64
N ASP A 115 -6.74 12.69 -12.05
CA ASP A 115 -6.62 13.08 -13.47
C ASP A 115 -5.95 12.01 -14.35
N PRO A 116 -4.88 11.32 -13.91
CA PRO A 116 -4.24 10.31 -14.75
C PRO A 116 -5.17 9.16 -15.14
N TYR A 117 -6.16 8.83 -14.30
CA TYR A 117 -7.05 7.67 -14.49
C TYR A 117 -8.39 8.03 -15.15
N LEU A 118 -8.62 9.29 -15.51
CA LEU A 118 -9.92 9.82 -15.90
C LEU A 118 -10.51 9.15 -17.17
N HIS A 119 -9.65 8.63 -18.04
CA HIS A 119 -10.04 7.91 -19.26
C HIS A 119 -10.43 6.46 -19.02
N LEU A 120 -10.10 5.89 -17.86
CA LEU A 120 -10.37 4.50 -17.53
C LEU A 120 -11.69 4.36 -16.78
N THR A 121 -12.50 3.40 -17.17
CA THR A 121 -13.66 2.97 -16.38
C THR A 121 -13.20 2.38 -15.05
N LEU A 122 -14.12 2.22 -14.08
CA LEU A 122 -13.79 1.54 -12.83
C LEU A 122 -13.27 0.13 -13.07
N GLU A 123 -13.89 -0.62 -14.01
CA GLU A 123 -13.49 -1.99 -14.33
C GLU A 123 -12.08 -2.03 -14.95
N GLU A 124 -11.75 -1.10 -15.86
CA GLU A 124 -10.41 -1.02 -16.44
C GLU A 124 -9.35 -0.68 -15.37
N ARG A 125 -9.66 0.20 -14.41
CA ARG A 125 -8.78 0.49 -13.28
C ARG A 125 -8.58 -0.74 -12.39
N MET A 126 -9.67 -1.46 -12.09
CA MET A 126 -9.58 -2.71 -11.34
C MET A 126 -8.78 -3.78 -12.08
N ASN A 127 -8.92 -3.90 -13.39
CA ASN A 127 -8.15 -4.84 -14.20
C ASN A 127 -6.65 -4.49 -14.18
N CYS A 128 -6.30 -3.20 -14.25
CA CYS A 128 -4.91 -2.76 -14.08
C CYS A 128 -4.34 -3.20 -12.72
N LEU A 129 -5.09 -2.99 -11.63
CA LEU A 129 -4.67 -3.41 -10.29
C LEU A 129 -4.54 -4.94 -10.16
N ARG A 130 -5.46 -5.70 -10.76
CA ARG A 130 -5.40 -7.17 -10.81
C ARG A 130 -4.16 -7.66 -11.53
N GLU A 131 -3.85 -7.09 -12.69
CA GLU A 131 -2.65 -7.47 -13.45
C GLU A 131 -1.37 -7.16 -12.68
N VAL A 132 -1.29 -6.02 -11.99
CA VAL A 132 -0.15 -5.69 -11.13
C VAL A 132 -0.05 -6.64 -9.93
N ALA A 133 -1.19 -6.97 -9.31
CA ALA A 133 -1.23 -7.94 -8.21
C ALA A 133 -0.81 -9.35 -8.66
N ASP A 134 -1.18 -9.77 -9.88
CA ASP A 134 -0.75 -11.04 -10.48
C ASP A 134 0.76 -11.05 -10.75
N LEU A 135 1.34 -9.93 -11.20
CA LEU A 135 2.80 -9.81 -11.32
C LEU A 135 3.47 -10.04 -9.96
N ILE A 136 3.02 -9.32 -8.91
CA ILE A 136 3.56 -9.50 -7.55
C ILE A 136 3.45 -10.98 -7.15
N GLY A 137 2.29 -11.58 -7.33
CA GLY A 137 2.04 -12.99 -7.01
C GLY A 137 2.93 -13.99 -7.76
N SER A 138 3.39 -13.64 -8.97
CA SER A 138 4.24 -14.48 -9.80
C SER A 138 5.72 -14.45 -9.43
N TRP A 139 6.20 -13.41 -8.73
CA TRP A 139 7.63 -13.22 -8.45
C TRP A 139 8.12 -14.13 -7.32
N GLY A 140 8.84 -15.18 -7.67
CA GLY A 140 9.30 -16.22 -6.74
C GLY A 140 10.18 -15.70 -5.59
N ASN A 141 11.02 -14.68 -5.85
CA ASN A 141 11.98 -14.13 -4.89
C ASN A 141 11.41 -12.96 -4.06
N THR A 142 10.19 -12.51 -4.36
CA THR A 142 9.52 -11.45 -3.60
C THR A 142 8.91 -12.01 -2.32
N ARG A 143 9.02 -11.28 -1.22
CA ARG A 143 8.42 -11.64 0.08
C ARG A 143 7.59 -10.50 0.63
N LEU A 144 6.45 -10.86 1.17
CA LEU A 144 5.48 -9.95 1.77
C LEU A 144 5.52 -10.09 3.29
N PHE A 145 5.75 -8.97 3.95
CA PHE A 145 5.67 -8.81 5.40
C PHE A 145 4.56 -7.84 5.73
N SER A 146 3.75 -8.13 6.73
CA SER A 146 2.66 -7.22 7.12
C SER A 146 2.23 -7.42 8.55
N GLU A 147 1.86 -6.33 9.18
CA GLU A 147 1.08 -6.32 10.41
C GLU A 147 -0.25 -5.63 10.16
N ALA A 148 -1.35 -6.35 10.29
CA ALA A 148 -2.71 -5.85 10.20
C ALA A 148 -3.29 -5.75 11.61
N ILE A 149 -3.49 -4.55 12.11
CA ILE A 149 -3.96 -4.29 13.47
C ILE A 149 -5.46 -4.00 13.45
N ASP A 150 -6.25 -4.86 14.08
CA ASP A 150 -7.68 -4.60 14.36
C ASP A 150 -7.81 -3.56 15.48
N LYS A 151 -8.02 -2.31 15.11
CA LYS A 151 -8.17 -1.20 16.05
C LYS A 151 -9.42 -1.32 16.91
N THR A 152 -10.44 -2.02 16.45
CA THR A 152 -11.68 -2.22 17.22
C THR A 152 -11.46 -3.12 18.43
N SER A 153 -10.40 -3.91 18.42
CA SER A 153 -10.05 -4.81 19.52
C SER A 153 -9.50 -4.09 20.76
N PHE A 154 -9.11 -2.82 20.65
CA PHE A 154 -8.59 -2.06 21.79
C PHE A 154 -9.70 -1.42 22.64
N GLY A 155 -10.91 -1.27 22.11
CA GLY A 155 -12.02 -0.62 22.81
C GLY A 155 -11.70 0.82 23.23
N ALA A 156 -11.99 1.18 24.48
CA ALA A 156 -11.69 2.50 25.04
C ALA A 156 -10.25 2.62 25.59
N THR A 157 -9.50 1.51 25.68
CA THR A 157 -8.13 1.51 26.20
C THR A 157 -7.14 1.60 25.05
N PRO A 158 -6.44 2.73 24.86
CA PRO A 158 -5.46 2.85 23.78
C PRO A 158 -4.33 1.83 23.97
N PRO A 159 -3.69 1.39 22.87
CA PRO A 159 -2.51 0.53 22.96
C PRO A 159 -1.34 1.31 23.61
N PRO A 160 -0.43 0.60 24.31
CA PRO A 160 0.75 1.23 24.93
C PRO A 160 1.72 1.80 23.89
N ILE A 161 1.70 1.25 22.67
CA ILE A 161 2.49 1.70 21.52
C ILE A 161 1.51 2.10 20.41
N PRO A 162 1.72 3.24 19.74
CA PRO A 162 0.87 3.65 18.62
C PRO A 162 0.85 2.59 17.52
N PRO A 163 -0.29 2.32 16.86
CA PRO A 163 -0.41 1.24 15.87
C PRO A 163 0.61 1.30 14.74
N ARG A 164 1.00 2.49 14.28
CA ARG A 164 2.03 2.66 13.23
C ARG A 164 3.39 2.19 13.71
N GLU A 165 3.82 2.58 14.92
CA GLU A 165 5.11 2.20 15.49
C GLU A 165 5.16 0.69 15.79
N GLU A 166 4.06 0.15 16.30
CA GLU A 166 3.91 -1.29 16.54
C GLU A 166 4.03 -2.08 15.24
N ALA A 167 3.25 -1.70 14.21
CA ALA A 167 3.29 -2.36 12.91
C ALA A 167 4.68 -2.25 12.26
N PHE A 168 5.31 -1.07 12.33
CA PHE A 168 6.68 -0.88 11.82
C PHE A 168 7.67 -1.80 12.51
N THR A 169 7.63 -1.87 13.83
CA THR A 169 8.49 -2.75 14.62
C THR A 169 8.35 -4.20 14.19
N HIS A 170 7.13 -4.68 14.00
CA HIS A 170 6.86 -6.07 13.57
C HIS A 170 7.34 -6.34 12.13
N VAL A 171 7.10 -5.42 11.20
CA VAL A 171 7.55 -5.58 9.80
C VAL A 171 9.07 -5.59 9.72
N VAL A 172 9.75 -4.66 10.42
CA VAL A 172 11.22 -4.61 10.50
C VAL A 172 11.79 -5.92 11.05
N ASN A 173 11.23 -6.43 12.16
CA ASN A 173 11.71 -7.70 12.74
C ASN A 173 11.52 -8.90 11.82
N ARG A 174 10.37 -9.00 11.12
CA ARG A 174 10.15 -10.11 10.17
C ARG A 174 11.10 -10.02 8.98
N PHE A 175 11.38 -8.82 8.49
CA PHE A 175 12.33 -8.62 7.41
C PHE A 175 13.76 -8.94 7.87
N GLU A 176 14.19 -8.47 9.05
CA GLU A 176 15.48 -8.83 9.65
C GLU A 176 15.63 -10.35 9.75
N ARG A 177 14.61 -11.03 10.32
CA ARG A 177 14.62 -12.47 10.48
C ARG A 177 14.75 -13.19 9.13
N TYR A 178 13.99 -12.76 8.13
CA TYR A 178 14.12 -13.29 6.78
C TYR A 178 15.55 -13.15 6.23
N LEU A 179 16.18 -11.97 6.38
CA LEU A 179 17.55 -11.76 5.95
C LEU A 179 18.56 -12.65 6.67
N VAL A 180 18.35 -12.91 7.94
CA VAL A 180 19.17 -13.84 8.73
C VAL A 180 18.97 -15.28 8.23
N ASP A 181 17.73 -15.69 8.01
CA ASP A 181 17.36 -17.07 7.66
C ASP A 181 17.82 -17.46 6.24
N ILE A 182 17.80 -16.54 5.27
CA ILE A 182 18.32 -16.81 3.91
C ILE A 182 19.84 -16.86 3.86
N GLY A 183 20.51 -16.37 4.89
CA GLY A 183 21.90 -16.66 5.21
C GLY A 183 22.96 -15.94 4.38
N GLY A 184 24.20 -16.09 4.87
CA GLY A 184 25.41 -15.48 4.32
C GLY A 184 25.72 -14.12 4.98
N PRO A 185 27.01 -13.87 5.28
CA PRO A 185 27.44 -12.65 6.00
C PRO A 185 27.21 -11.36 5.20
N GLN A 186 26.97 -11.47 3.89
CA GLN A 186 26.76 -10.33 2.99
C GLN A 186 25.27 -10.08 2.64
N THR A 187 24.35 -10.81 3.27
CA THR A 187 22.94 -10.56 3.09
C THR A 187 22.50 -9.34 3.89
N ILE A 188 22.21 -8.26 3.20
CA ILE A 188 21.80 -6.99 3.79
C ILE A 188 20.49 -6.49 3.15
N GLY A 189 19.75 -5.68 3.91
CA GLY A 189 18.50 -5.07 3.51
C GLY A 189 18.49 -3.55 3.71
N LEU A 190 17.73 -2.87 2.88
CA LEU A 190 17.42 -1.46 2.96
C LEU A 190 15.90 -1.28 3.02
N LEU A 191 15.45 -0.30 3.80
CA LEU A 191 14.05 0.09 3.88
C LEU A 191 13.80 1.33 3.02
N ALA A 192 12.83 1.28 2.11
CA ALA A 192 12.33 2.43 1.36
C ALA A 192 10.85 2.64 1.74
N HIS A 193 10.56 3.73 2.42
CA HIS A 193 9.22 4.04 2.95
C HIS A 193 8.58 5.16 2.15
N ASP A 194 7.27 5.10 1.94
CA ASP A 194 6.55 6.24 1.38
C ASP A 194 6.74 7.50 2.25
N HIS A 195 6.91 8.64 1.60
CA HIS A 195 7.21 9.88 2.30
C HIS A 195 5.94 10.43 2.99
N ASP A 196 5.98 10.46 4.31
CA ASP A 196 4.99 11.13 5.16
C ASP A 196 5.73 12.01 6.17
N ASP A 197 5.63 13.33 6.01
CA ASP A 197 6.28 14.33 6.87
C ASP A 197 5.99 14.11 8.36
N THR A 198 4.82 13.57 8.68
CA THR A 198 4.36 13.40 10.08
C THR A 198 5.01 12.19 10.76
N SER A 199 5.36 11.15 10.02
CA SER A 199 5.89 9.90 10.56
C SER A 199 7.40 9.71 10.35
N ALA A 200 7.99 10.35 9.33
CA ALA A 200 9.37 10.12 8.91
C ALA A 200 10.38 10.29 10.06
N SER A 201 10.29 11.41 10.79
CA SER A 201 11.19 11.68 11.92
C SER A 201 11.08 10.62 13.02
N ARG A 202 9.86 10.20 13.34
CA ARG A 202 9.58 9.23 14.40
C ARG A 202 10.08 7.83 14.03
N LEU A 203 9.82 7.37 12.81
CA LEU A 203 10.28 6.06 12.32
C LEU A 203 11.82 6.02 12.18
N THR A 204 12.45 7.14 11.79
CA THR A 204 13.91 7.27 11.78
C THR A 204 14.51 7.10 13.18
N GLN A 205 13.92 7.77 14.19
CA GLN A 205 14.37 7.66 15.58
C GLN A 205 14.20 6.24 16.11
N LEU A 206 13.06 5.61 15.81
CA LEU A 206 12.77 4.23 16.20
C LEU A 206 13.78 3.25 15.59
N MET A 207 14.10 3.40 14.30
CA MET A 207 15.10 2.56 13.65
C MET A 207 16.51 2.74 14.23
N ARG A 208 16.92 3.98 14.55
CA ARG A 208 18.18 4.23 15.26
C ARG A 208 18.21 3.53 16.62
N GLN A 209 17.10 3.56 17.36
CA GLN A 209 17.00 2.83 18.63
C GLN A 209 17.16 1.32 18.39
N PHE A 210 16.57 0.76 17.34
CA PHE A 210 16.72 -0.66 17.01
C PHE A 210 18.16 -1.04 16.69
N HIS A 211 18.92 -0.18 16.01
CA HIS A 211 20.34 -0.44 15.73
C HIS A 211 21.20 -0.40 17.00
N VAL A 212 20.85 0.41 18.01
CA VAL A 212 21.62 0.55 19.25
C VAL A 212 21.24 -0.51 20.29
N SER A 213 19.94 -0.70 20.49
CA SER A 213 19.40 -1.50 21.63
C SER A 213 18.66 -2.75 21.19
N GLY A 214 18.52 -2.98 19.87
CA GLY A 214 17.67 -4.03 19.34
C GLY A 214 16.19 -3.74 19.54
N THR A 215 15.40 -4.78 19.31
CA THR A 215 13.95 -4.81 19.56
C THR A 215 13.68 -5.85 20.65
N MET A 216 12.43 -5.99 21.10
CA MET A 216 12.07 -7.06 22.05
C MET A 216 12.28 -8.48 21.50
N TRP A 217 12.50 -8.65 20.19
CA TRP A 217 12.72 -9.97 19.57
C TRP A 217 14.17 -10.23 19.16
N GLY A 218 15.07 -9.27 19.29
CA GLY A 218 16.48 -9.40 18.98
C GLY A 218 17.11 -8.16 18.35
N ASN A 219 18.38 -8.31 18.00
CA ASN A 219 19.16 -7.24 17.38
C ASN A 219 18.84 -7.11 15.89
N ILE A 220 18.94 -5.88 15.38
CA ILE A 220 18.88 -5.59 13.95
C ILE A 220 20.33 -5.50 13.44
N THR A 221 20.72 -6.45 12.61
CA THR A 221 22.11 -6.63 12.15
C THR A 221 22.25 -6.67 10.63
N ARG A 222 21.15 -6.99 9.93
CA ARG A 222 21.12 -7.16 8.47
C ARG A 222 20.47 -5.96 7.76
N ILE A 223 19.53 -5.30 8.41
CA ILE A 223 18.97 -4.06 7.89
C ILE A 223 19.95 -2.95 8.23
N ILE A 224 20.50 -2.33 7.19
CA ILE A 224 21.44 -1.21 7.32
C ILE A 224 20.70 0.11 7.09
N GLU A 225 21.19 1.18 7.70
CA GLU A 225 20.65 2.53 7.64
C GLU A 225 19.23 2.67 8.26
N THR A 226 18.81 3.89 8.40
CA THR A 226 17.42 4.24 8.69
C THR A 226 16.61 4.22 7.40
N PRO A 227 15.26 4.16 7.45
CA PRO A 227 14.45 4.14 6.24
C PRO A 227 14.74 5.33 5.31
N PHE A 228 14.87 5.06 4.03
CA PHE A 228 14.85 6.08 2.98
C PHE A 228 13.40 6.46 2.70
N PHE A 229 13.04 7.72 2.91
CA PHE A 229 11.71 8.23 2.58
C PHE A 229 11.72 8.72 1.14
N VAL A 230 10.87 8.13 0.32
CA VAL A 230 10.85 8.30 -1.14
C VAL A 230 9.49 8.81 -1.62
N ASP A 231 9.50 9.48 -2.77
CA ASP A 231 8.26 9.92 -3.44
C ASP A 231 7.60 8.73 -4.14
N SER A 232 6.37 8.40 -3.73
CA SER A 232 5.59 7.30 -4.31
C SER A 232 5.27 7.50 -5.79
N GLN A 233 5.16 8.74 -6.28
CA GLN A 233 4.93 9.01 -7.70
C GLN A 233 6.08 8.50 -8.58
N LEU A 234 7.30 8.49 -8.04
CA LEU A 234 8.53 8.12 -8.75
C LEU A 234 9.03 6.72 -8.39
N THR A 235 8.50 6.10 -7.34
CA THR A 235 9.02 4.85 -6.79
C THR A 235 8.02 3.72 -6.94
N VAL A 236 8.16 2.92 -7.99
CA VAL A 236 7.25 1.81 -8.30
C VAL A 236 7.13 0.82 -7.13
N GLY A 237 8.22 0.49 -6.44
CA GLY A 237 8.18 -0.45 -5.31
C GLY A 237 7.25 -0.04 -4.18
N VAL A 238 7.15 1.26 -3.87
CA VAL A 238 6.19 1.79 -2.87
C VAL A 238 4.76 1.69 -3.39
N GLN A 239 4.51 1.96 -4.68
CA GLN A 239 3.18 1.76 -5.28
C GLN A 239 2.72 0.30 -5.19
N LEU A 240 3.64 -0.66 -5.30
CA LEU A 240 3.34 -2.09 -5.12
C LEU A 240 3.05 -2.42 -3.65
N ALA A 241 3.74 -1.77 -2.71
CA ALA A 241 3.48 -1.91 -1.28
C ALA A 241 2.10 -1.32 -0.91
N ASP A 242 1.68 -0.14 -1.48
CA ASP A 242 0.31 0.42 -1.36
C ASP A 242 -0.75 -0.62 -1.78
N LEU A 243 -0.56 -1.24 -2.96
CA LEU A 243 -1.49 -2.26 -3.43
C LEU A 243 -1.61 -3.44 -2.46
N CYS A 244 -0.49 -3.93 -1.94
CA CYS A 244 -0.48 -5.02 -0.96
C CYS A 244 -1.14 -4.61 0.36
N ALA A 245 -0.83 -3.42 0.87
CA ALA A 245 -1.40 -2.89 2.11
C ALA A 245 -2.92 -2.70 1.98
N TYR A 246 -3.37 -2.14 0.87
CA TYR A 246 -4.79 -2.00 0.55
C TYR A 246 -5.48 -3.36 0.48
N ALA A 247 -4.92 -4.34 -0.24
CA ALA A 247 -5.50 -5.67 -0.41
C ALA A 247 -5.67 -6.40 0.93
N ILE A 248 -4.64 -6.37 1.80
CA ILE A 248 -4.69 -6.99 3.13
C ILE A 248 -5.72 -6.28 4.01
N ARG A 249 -5.75 -4.93 4.02
CA ARG A 249 -6.72 -4.18 4.82
C ARG A 249 -8.15 -4.49 4.40
N ARG A 250 -8.45 -4.46 3.09
CA ARG A 250 -9.81 -4.75 2.59
C ARG A 250 -10.24 -6.19 2.89
N PHE A 251 -9.30 -7.13 2.86
CA PHE A 251 -9.57 -8.49 3.30
C PHE A 251 -9.91 -8.55 4.80
N CYS A 252 -9.13 -7.92 5.66
CA CYS A 252 -9.39 -7.91 7.11
C CYS A 252 -10.69 -7.18 7.48
N GLU A 253 -11.02 -6.08 6.79
CA GLU A 253 -12.22 -5.27 7.07
C GLU A 253 -13.51 -5.88 6.52
N ASN A 254 -13.48 -6.40 5.30
CA ASN A 254 -14.68 -6.74 4.54
C ASN A 254 -14.66 -8.15 3.95
N GLY A 255 -13.60 -8.93 4.14
CA GLY A 255 -13.47 -10.24 3.52
C GLY A 255 -13.25 -10.20 2.00
N GLU A 256 -12.77 -9.07 1.44
CA GLU A 256 -12.52 -8.94 0.02
C GLU A 256 -11.30 -9.76 -0.40
N THR A 257 -11.51 -10.74 -1.27
CA THR A 257 -10.48 -11.73 -1.62
C THR A 257 -9.78 -11.50 -2.95
N ASP A 258 -10.33 -10.68 -3.85
CA ASP A 258 -9.86 -10.54 -5.23
C ASP A 258 -8.36 -10.15 -5.30
N LEU A 259 -7.97 -9.00 -4.76
CA LEU A 259 -6.57 -8.57 -4.72
C LEU A 259 -5.76 -9.36 -3.67
N PHE A 260 -6.38 -9.69 -2.53
CA PHE A 260 -5.74 -10.43 -1.45
C PHE A 260 -5.19 -11.78 -1.94
N ASN A 261 -6.01 -12.59 -2.62
CA ASN A 261 -5.60 -13.91 -3.09
C ASN A 261 -4.45 -13.86 -4.12
N ARG A 262 -4.26 -12.73 -4.80
CA ARG A 262 -3.18 -12.54 -5.77
C ARG A 262 -1.85 -12.21 -5.08
N VAL A 263 -1.85 -11.41 -4.02
CA VAL A 263 -0.63 -10.96 -3.32
C VAL A 263 -0.24 -11.85 -2.15
N TYR A 264 -1.19 -12.44 -1.43
CA TYR A 264 -0.96 -13.25 -0.23
C TYR A 264 -0.06 -14.48 -0.44
N PRO A 265 0.00 -15.12 -1.63
CA PRO A 265 0.98 -16.16 -1.91
C PRO A 265 2.43 -15.74 -1.68
N ARG A 266 2.74 -14.45 -1.69
CA ARG A 266 4.07 -13.90 -1.37
C ARG A 266 4.34 -13.70 0.11
N ALA A 267 3.35 -13.91 1.00
CA ALA A 267 3.60 -13.95 2.43
C ALA A 267 4.80 -14.86 2.74
N HIS A 268 5.78 -14.33 3.45
CA HIS A 268 6.93 -15.13 3.85
C HIS A 268 6.47 -16.34 4.67
N ARG A 269 6.99 -17.52 4.32
CA ARG A 269 6.59 -18.77 4.95
C ARG A 269 7.80 -19.52 5.50
N VAL A 270 7.60 -20.10 6.68
CA VAL A 270 8.56 -21.02 7.31
C VAL A 270 7.80 -22.30 7.67
N ALA A 271 8.28 -23.44 7.24
CA ALA A 271 7.63 -24.74 7.44
C ALA A 271 6.12 -24.74 7.06
N GLY A 272 5.78 -24.06 5.97
CA GLY A 272 4.40 -23.96 5.46
C GLY A 272 3.53 -22.87 6.11
N ARG A 273 3.92 -22.32 7.26
CA ARG A 273 3.20 -21.25 7.96
C ARG A 273 3.53 -19.88 7.40
N ALA A 274 2.54 -19.03 7.24
CA ALA A 274 2.67 -17.66 6.71
C ALA A 274 3.15 -16.69 7.82
N VAL A 275 4.39 -16.82 8.26
CA VAL A 275 4.96 -16.01 9.35
C VAL A 275 5.21 -14.54 8.96
N GLY A 276 5.19 -14.23 7.66
CA GLY A 276 5.40 -12.87 7.16
C GLY A 276 4.21 -11.94 7.39
N VAL A 277 3.00 -12.47 7.43
CA VAL A 277 1.78 -11.66 7.51
C VAL A 277 0.99 -12.04 8.75
N ARG A 278 0.67 -11.05 9.58
CA ARG A 278 -0.11 -11.25 10.80
C ARG A 278 -1.34 -10.37 10.82
N HIS A 279 -2.45 -10.92 11.32
CA HIS A 279 -3.63 -10.16 11.71
C HIS A 279 -3.72 -10.16 13.24
N TYR A 280 -3.54 -8.99 13.83
CA TYR A 280 -3.54 -8.82 15.27
C TYR A 280 -4.88 -8.27 15.76
N ALA A 281 -5.56 -9.04 16.59
CA ALA A 281 -6.79 -8.63 17.28
C ALA A 281 -6.61 -8.91 18.78
N ARG A 282 -6.55 -7.85 19.60
CA ARG A 282 -6.30 -7.96 21.04
C ARG A 282 -7.42 -8.73 21.73
N GLY A 283 -7.08 -9.86 22.37
CA GLY A 283 -8.03 -10.65 23.15
C GLY A 283 -9.17 -11.30 22.35
N LYS A 284 -9.12 -11.25 21.02
CA LYS A 284 -10.11 -11.88 20.14
C LYS A 284 -9.48 -13.04 19.37
N HIS A 285 -10.16 -14.16 19.32
CA HIS A 285 -9.81 -15.24 18.41
C HIS A 285 -10.41 -14.92 17.02
N CYS A 286 -9.52 -14.83 16.02
CA CYS A 286 -9.92 -14.62 14.63
C CYS A 286 -9.61 -15.87 13.80
N ALA A 287 -10.58 -16.33 13.02
CA ALA A 287 -10.46 -17.52 12.16
C ALA A 287 -10.29 -17.13 10.67
N CYS A 288 -9.79 -15.94 10.37
CA CYS A 288 -9.54 -15.55 8.98
C CYS A 288 -8.36 -16.35 8.38
N THR A 289 -8.23 -16.31 7.05
CA THR A 289 -7.15 -17.01 6.33
C THR A 289 -5.76 -16.67 6.87
N ILE A 290 -5.50 -15.42 7.27
CA ILE A 290 -4.21 -15.02 7.83
C ILE A 290 -3.97 -15.72 9.16
N CYS A 291 -4.93 -15.66 10.10
CA CYS A 291 -4.80 -16.25 11.43
C CYS A 291 -4.68 -17.78 11.41
N ASN A 292 -5.41 -18.45 10.50
CA ASN A 292 -5.38 -19.90 10.36
C ASN A 292 -4.07 -20.42 9.73
N ASN A 293 -3.31 -19.55 9.04
CA ASN A 293 -2.06 -19.92 8.39
C ASN A 293 -0.81 -19.32 9.06
N HIS A 294 -0.97 -18.60 10.17
CA HIS A 294 0.15 -17.95 10.89
C HIS A 294 0.90 -18.88 11.84
#